data_8fea8e3c49cbea1a23ca517c0e681bfc
#
_entry.id   8fea8e3c49cbea1a23ca517c0e681bfc
#
_cell.length_a   1.000
_cell.length_b   1.000
_cell.length_c   1.000
_cell.angle_alpha   90.00
_cell.angle_beta   90.00
_cell.angle_gamma   90.00
#
_symmetry.space_group_name_H-M   'P 1'
#
loop_
_entity.id
_entity.type
_entity.pdbx_description
1 polymer ?
#
loop_
_entity_poly.entity_id
_entity_poly.type
_entity_poly.pdbx_seq_one_letter_code
_entity_poly.pdbx_strand_id
1 'polypeptide(L)'
;VLPATVVLKELFNHACILLLMIIFYCTQGVYPSIEWLGIIYYCFAACCFAVSLAMITSVLNMIARDTRKLILACMRLILYLTPILWPISRFSEQTLLFDIIRFVMKINPIYYIVCGYRDCFLYHLGFMHYWKQMLAFWGITGILFVVGCYMMYKFKHKFIDMI
;
A
#
# COMPACT_ATOMS: atom_id res chain seq x y z
N VAL A 1 -17.04 10.02 6.08
CA VAL A 1 -16.14 10.72 7.03
C VAL A 1 -15.33 9.73 7.86
N LEU A 2 -15.97 8.72 8.50
CA LEU A 2 -15.32 7.73 9.38
C LEU A 2 -14.11 6.97 8.77
N PRO A 3 -14.16 6.45 7.51
CA PRO A 3 -13.00 5.75 6.96
C PRO A 3 -11.78 6.65 6.79
N ALA A 4 -12.00 7.91 6.38
CA ALA A 4 -10.92 8.85 6.16
C ALA A 4 -10.23 9.28 7.47
N THR A 5 -10.99 9.44 8.57
CA THR A 5 -10.42 9.79 9.88
C THR A 5 -9.54 8.69 10.45
N VAL A 6 -9.92 7.42 10.23
CA VAL A 6 -9.08 6.27 10.62
C VAL A 6 -7.77 6.26 9.83
N VAL A 7 -7.83 6.46 8.52
CA VAL A 7 -6.63 6.52 7.68
C VAL A 7 -5.73 7.69 8.09
N LEU A 8 -6.30 8.85 8.42
CA LEU A 8 -5.52 10.01 8.86
C LEU A 8 -4.77 9.75 10.18
N LYS A 9 -5.40 9.03 11.12
CA LYS A 9 -4.75 8.60 12.37
C LYS A 9 -3.56 7.67 12.09
N GLU A 10 -3.75 6.68 11.22
CA GLU A 10 -2.68 5.75 10.86
C GLU A 10 -1.57 6.43 10.05
N LEU A 11 -1.90 7.48 9.28
CA LEU A 11 -0.92 8.31 8.60
C LEU A 11 0.03 8.99 9.59
N PHE A 12 -0.49 9.48 10.71
CA PHE A 12 0.34 10.07 11.76
C PHE A 12 1.32 9.04 12.33
N ASN A 13 0.86 7.84 12.66
CA ASN A 13 1.71 6.73 13.10
C ASN A 13 2.78 6.39 12.04
N HIS A 14 2.40 6.33 10.78
CA HIS A 14 3.31 6.07 9.68
C HIS A 14 4.38 7.17 9.54
N ALA A 15 4.00 8.44 9.67
CA ALA A 15 4.93 9.56 9.65
C ALA A 15 5.95 9.47 10.81
N CYS A 16 5.51 9.09 12.01
CA CYS A 16 6.41 8.87 13.15
C CYS A 16 7.42 7.76 12.87
N ILE A 17 6.98 6.65 12.28
CA ILE A 17 7.86 5.52 11.91
C ILE A 17 8.86 5.96 10.84
N LEU A 18 8.42 6.70 9.81
CA LEU A 18 9.31 7.23 8.78
C LEU A 18 10.37 8.15 9.38
N LEU A 19 10.00 9.02 10.32
CA LEU A 19 10.92 9.90 11.00
C LEU A 19 11.98 9.12 11.79
N LEU A 20 11.57 8.09 12.52
CA LEU A 20 12.50 7.19 13.23
C LEU A 20 13.44 6.48 12.24
N MET A 21 12.95 6.02 11.10
CA MET A 21 13.76 5.41 10.05
C MET A 21 14.78 6.39 9.48
N ILE A 22 14.39 7.63 9.22
CA ILE A 22 15.28 8.69 8.76
C ILE A 22 16.43 8.92 9.77
N ILE A 23 16.08 9.06 11.06
CA ILE A 23 17.08 9.23 12.13
C ILE A 23 18.03 8.03 12.16
N PHE A 24 17.49 6.81 12.10
CA PHE A 24 18.29 5.58 12.10
C PHE A 24 19.27 5.53 10.92
N TYR A 25 18.83 5.82 9.69
CA TYR A 25 19.72 5.84 8.53
C TYR A 25 20.80 6.92 8.63
N CYS A 26 20.47 8.10 9.15
CA CYS A 26 21.47 9.15 9.40
C CYS A 26 22.55 8.69 10.40
N THR A 27 22.19 7.91 11.44
CA THR A 27 23.18 7.35 12.38
C THR A 27 24.08 6.28 11.75
N GLN A 28 23.62 5.61 10.70
CA GLN A 28 24.41 4.64 9.93
C GLN A 28 25.28 5.30 8.84
N GLY A 29 25.31 6.62 8.76
CA GLY A 29 26.10 7.35 7.76
C GLY A 29 25.47 7.47 6.39
N VAL A 30 24.19 7.10 6.24
CA VAL A 30 23.42 7.32 5.02
C VAL A 30 22.78 8.70 5.10
N TYR A 31 23.28 9.63 4.32
CA TYR A 31 22.80 11.03 4.35
C TYR A 31 21.61 11.23 3.40
N PRO A 32 20.69 12.16 3.75
CA PRO A 32 19.58 12.53 2.91
C PRO A 32 20.03 12.96 1.53
N SER A 33 19.46 12.34 0.50
CA SER A 33 19.65 12.69 -0.90
C SER A 33 18.36 13.26 -1.48
N ILE A 34 18.42 13.83 -2.69
CA ILE A 34 17.25 14.41 -3.35
C ILE A 34 16.17 13.34 -3.65
N GLU A 35 16.56 12.09 -3.80
CA GLU A 35 15.69 10.95 -4.04
C GLU A 35 14.77 10.66 -2.82
N TRP A 36 15.15 11.12 -1.62
CA TRP A 36 14.31 11.01 -0.42
C TRP A 36 13.00 11.83 -0.53
N LEU A 37 12.93 12.79 -1.44
CA LEU A 37 11.65 13.43 -1.78
C LEU A 37 10.63 12.44 -2.33
N GLY A 38 11.07 11.33 -2.93
CA GLY A 38 10.22 10.23 -3.34
C GLY A 38 9.45 9.59 -2.18
N ILE A 39 9.95 9.68 -0.94
CA ILE A 39 9.26 9.19 0.27
C ILE A 39 7.91 9.89 0.45
N ILE A 40 7.86 11.21 0.20
CA ILE A 40 6.63 11.99 0.28
C ILE A 40 5.62 11.50 -0.76
N TYR A 41 6.08 11.24 -1.98
CA TYR A 41 5.26 10.68 -3.04
C TYR A 41 4.69 9.30 -2.66
N TYR A 42 5.52 8.37 -2.16
CA TYR A 42 5.07 7.04 -1.75
C TYR A 42 4.15 7.08 -0.52
N CYS A 43 4.37 8.02 0.40
CA CYS A 43 3.47 8.27 1.52
C CYS A 43 2.08 8.70 1.03
N PHE A 44 2.03 9.66 0.09
CA PHE A 44 0.78 10.09 -0.53
C PHE A 44 0.09 8.95 -1.29
N ALA A 45 0.83 8.16 -2.07
CA ALA A 45 0.33 6.99 -2.78
C ALA A 45 -0.26 5.95 -1.82
N ALA A 46 0.44 5.66 -0.71
CA ALA A 46 -0.05 4.76 0.34
C ALA A 46 -1.37 5.25 0.95
N CYS A 47 -1.49 6.55 1.21
CA CYS A 47 -2.72 7.16 1.73
C CYS A 47 -3.89 7.01 0.75
N CYS A 48 -3.70 7.33 -0.53
CA CYS A 48 -4.74 7.19 -1.55
C CYS A 48 -5.21 5.74 -1.67
N PHE A 49 -4.28 4.79 -1.66
CA PHE A 49 -4.60 3.37 -1.69
C PHE A 49 -5.34 2.91 -0.43
N ALA A 50 -4.89 3.32 0.76
CA ALA A 50 -5.52 2.99 2.03
C ALA A 50 -6.94 3.55 2.13
N VAL A 51 -7.18 4.80 1.69
CA VAL A 51 -8.52 5.40 1.65
C VAL A 51 -9.44 4.61 0.72
N SER A 52 -8.97 4.23 -0.47
CA SER A 52 -9.74 3.46 -1.44
C SER A 52 -10.15 2.09 -0.86
N LEU A 53 -9.24 1.38 -0.21
CA LEU A 53 -9.54 0.12 0.48
C LEU A 53 -10.47 0.31 1.67
N ALA A 54 -10.26 1.36 2.49
CA ALA A 54 -11.08 1.64 3.66
C ALA A 54 -12.54 1.91 3.28
N MET A 55 -12.80 2.57 2.16
CA MET A 55 -14.16 2.79 1.66
C MET A 55 -14.87 1.48 1.33
N ILE A 56 -14.21 0.59 0.60
CA ILE A 56 -14.76 -0.73 0.23
C ILE A 56 -14.98 -1.60 1.48
N THR A 57 -13.94 -1.72 2.31
CA THR A 57 -13.97 -2.59 3.50
C THR A 57 -14.98 -2.12 4.55
N SER A 58 -15.22 -0.80 4.66
CA SER A 58 -16.24 -0.26 5.58
C SER A 58 -17.65 -0.71 5.16
N VAL A 59 -17.96 -0.66 3.86
CA VAL A 59 -19.27 -1.11 3.34
C VAL A 59 -19.42 -2.63 3.47
N LEU A 60 -18.38 -3.38 3.15
CA LEU A 60 -18.39 -4.85 3.29
C LEU A 60 -18.62 -5.28 4.75
N ASN A 61 -17.94 -4.62 5.70
CA ASN A 61 -18.10 -4.92 7.12
C ASN A 61 -19.48 -4.58 7.66
N MET A 62 -20.16 -3.61 7.05
CA MET A 62 -21.55 -3.28 7.37
C MET A 62 -22.52 -4.36 6.88
N ILE A 63 -22.26 -4.93 5.69
CA ILE A 63 -23.12 -5.97 5.09
C ILE A 63 -22.97 -7.31 5.83
N ALA A 64 -21.72 -7.68 6.15
CA ALA A 64 -21.40 -8.95 6.80
C ALA A 64 -20.37 -8.75 7.91
N ARG A 65 -20.77 -9.07 9.16
CA ARG A 65 -19.89 -8.94 10.35
C ARG A 65 -18.62 -9.79 10.29
N ASP A 66 -18.66 -10.90 9.56
CA ASP A 66 -17.51 -11.79 9.39
C ASP A 66 -16.46 -11.27 8.38
N THR A 67 -16.79 -10.24 7.59
CA THR A 67 -15.88 -9.61 6.62
C THR A 67 -14.59 -9.13 7.31
N ARG A 68 -14.67 -8.66 8.55
CA ARG A 68 -13.49 -8.24 9.32
C ARG A 68 -12.46 -9.37 9.49
N LYS A 69 -12.93 -10.59 9.82
CA LYS A 69 -12.05 -11.75 9.99
C LYS A 69 -11.41 -12.15 8.66
N LEU A 70 -12.19 -12.12 7.57
CA LEU A 70 -11.73 -12.40 6.22
C LEU A 70 -10.66 -11.39 5.78
N ILE A 71 -10.89 -10.08 5.99
CA ILE A 71 -9.93 -9.03 5.64
C ILE A 71 -8.63 -9.23 6.41
N LEU A 72 -8.67 -9.52 7.72
CA LEU A 72 -7.48 -9.77 8.53
C LEU A 72 -6.70 -11.01 8.03
N ALA A 73 -7.39 -12.07 7.61
CA ALA A 73 -6.74 -13.23 7.00
C ALA A 73 -6.09 -12.89 5.66
N CYS A 74 -6.79 -12.17 4.78
CA CYS A 74 -6.25 -11.70 3.50
C CYS A 74 -5.02 -10.80 3.69
N MET A 75 -5.05 -9.89 4.66
CA MET A 75 -3.91 -9.02 4.96
C MET A 75 -2.67 -9.80 5.39
N ARG A 76 -2.84 -10.87 6.20
CA ARG A 76 -1.72 -11.75 6.56
C ARG A 76 -1.16 -12.48 5.33
N LEU A 77 -2.02 -13.01 4.47
CA LEU A 77 -1.60 -13.66 3.23
C LEU A 77 -0.82 -12.69 2.33
N ILE A 78 -1.32 -11.47 2.15
CA ILE A 78 -0.66 -10.46 1.35
C ILE A 78 0.72 -10.11 1.93
N LEU A 79 0.84 -10.00 3.26
CA LEU A 79 2.11 -9.72 3.93
C LEU A 79 3.16 -10.81 3.66
N TYR A 80 2.77 -12.09 3.70
CA TYR A 80 3.69 -13.20 3.44
C TYR A 80 3.96 -13.40 1.94
N LEU A 81 2.97 -13.15 1.10
CA LEU A 81 3.12 -13.27 -0.36
C LEU A 81 3.96 -12.13 -0.95
N THR A 82 3.90 -10.95 -0.33
CA THR A 82 4.72 -9.82 -0.78
C THR A 82 6.15 -10.01 -0.29
N PRO A 83 7.19 -9.92 -1.14
CA PRO A 83 8.58 -10.10 -0.76
C PRO A 83 9.10 -8.88 0.03
N ILE A 84 8.47 -8.62 1.17
CA ILE A 84 8.88 -7.60 2.13
C ILE A 84 9.97 -8.17 3.03
N LEU A 85 9.78 -9.43 3.47
CA LEU A 85 10.64 -10.10 4.44
C LEU A 85 11.76 -10.91 3.78
N TRP A 86 11.70 -11.17 2.46
CA TRP A 86 12.68 -11.98 1.74
C TRP A 86 13.01 -11.37 0.38
N PRO A 87 14.29 -11.37 -0.04
CA PRO A 87 14.69 -10.78 -1.32
C PRO A 87 14.34 -11.71 -2.47
N ILE A 88 13.80 -11.15 -3.57
CA ILE A 88 13.48 -11.88 -4.80
C ILE A 88 14.73 -12.56 -5.40
N SER A 89 15.92 -12.04 -5.12
CA SER A 89 17.20 -12.61 -5.58
C SER A 89 17.47 -14.04 -5.11
N ARG A 90 16.79 -14.52 -4.06
CA ARG A 90 16.88 -15.93 -3.64
C ARG A 90 16.30 -16.94 -4.63
N PHE A 91 15.41 -16.47 -5.52
CA PHE A 91 14.83 -17.30 -6.58
C PHE A 91 15.55 -17.05 -7.90
N SER A 92 16.81 -17.52 -7.96
CA SER A 92 17.66 -17.40 -9.18
C SER A 92 17.33 -18.45 -10.23
N GLU A 93 16.51 -19.44 -9.93
CA GLU A 93 16.12 -20.47 -10.90
C GLU A 93 15.12 -19.88 -11.92
N GLN A 94 15.49 -19.99 -13.20
CA GLN A 94 14.65 -19.56 -14.31
C GLN A 94 13.61 -20.63 -14.63
N THR A 95 12.55 -20.67 -13.84
CA THR A 95 11.39 -21.54 -14.10
C THR A 95 10.18 -20.67 -14.39
N LEU A 96 9.32 -21.10 -15.32
CA LEU A 96 8.08 -20.39 -15.70
C LEU A 96 7.23 -19.98 -14.49
N LEU A 97 7.20 -20.81 -13.44
CA LEU A 97 6.50 -20.51 -12.19
C LEU A 97 7.06 -19.26 -11.49
N PHE A 98 8.36 -19.08 -11.49
CA PHE A 98 8.99 -17.90 -10.87
C PHE A 98 8.73 -16.63 -11.65
N ASP A 99 8.63 -16.70 -12.98
CA ASP A 99 8.28 -15.54 -13.80
C ASP A 99 6.84 -15.11 -13.57
N ILE A 100 5.92 -16.05 -13.41
CA ILE A 100 4.52 -15.76 -13.05
C ILE A 100 4.45 -15.12 -11.66
N ILE A 101 5.16 -15.68 -10.68
CA ILE A 101 5.21 -15.11 -9.33
C ILE A 101 5.76 -13.69 -9.35
N ARG A 102 6.86 -13.45 -10.06
CA ARG A 102 7.44 -12.10 -10.24
C ARG A 102 6.46 -11.13 -10.89
N PHE A 103 5.72 -11.58 -11.90
CA PHE A 103 4.72 -10.77 -12.57
C PHE A 103 3.59 -10.38 -11.63
N VAL A 104 3.02 -11.34 -10.89
CA VAL A 104 1.95 -11.10 -9.90
C VAL A 104 2.44 -10.14 -8.81
N MET A 105 3.67 -10.32 -8.32
CA MET A 105 4.25 -9.43 -7.31
C MET A 105 4.43 -8.01 -7.83
N LYS A 106 4.89 -7.83 -9.07
CA LYS A 106 5.09 -6.50 -9.67
C LYS A 106 3.78 -5.72 -9.88
N ILE A 107 2.64 -6.42 -10.00
CA ILE A 107 1.32 -5.81 -10.10
C ILE A 107 0.75 -5.45 -8.72
N ASN A 108 1.24 -6.09 -7.65
CA ASN A 108 0.75 -5.85 -6.30
C ASN A 108 1.04 -4.39 -5.87
N PRO A 109 0.01 -3.57 -5.56
CA PRO A 109 0.19 -2.19 -5.17
C PRO A 109 1.00 -2.03 -3.87
N ILE A 110 0.88 -2.98 -2.94
CA ILE A 110 1.66 -2.96 -1.68
C ILE A 110 3.14 -3.18 -1.98
N TYR A 111 3.47 -4.09 -2.91
CA TYR A 111 4.85 -4.31 -3.34
C TYR A 111 5.46 -3.04 -3.95
N TYR A 112 4.69 -2.31 -4.78
CA TYR A 112 5.15 -1.05 -5.37
C TYR A 112 5.53 -0.01 -4.30
N ILE A 113 4.68 0.17 -3.28
CA ILE A 113 4.94 1.12 -2.20
C ILE A 113 6.18 0.72 -1.40
N VAL A 114 6.27 -0.55 -0.99
CA VAL A 114 7.39 -1.04 -0.16
C VAL A 114 8.72 -0.98 -0.90
N CYS A 115 8.74 -1.42 -2.17
CA CYS A 115 9.93 -1.29 -3.00
C CYS A 115 10.32 0.18 -3.20
N GLY A 116 9.33 1.05 -3.44
CA GLY A 116 9.57 2.47 -3.60
C GLY A 116 10.25 3.11 -2.39
N TYR A 117 9.78 2.83 -1.19
CA TYR A 117 10.45 3.28 0.04
C TYR A 117 11.88 2.74 0.14
N ARG A 118 12.06 1.44 -0.08
CA ARG A 118 13.38 0.81 -0.01
C ARG A 118 14.35 1.41 -1.03
N ASP A 119 13.88 1.64 -2.24
CA ASP A 119 14.70 2.16 -3.33
C ASP A 119 15.08 3.63 -3.09
N CYS A 120 14.20 4.44 -2.51
CA CYS A 120 14.52 5.81 -2.09
C CYS A 120 15.55 5.85 -0.95
N PHE A 121 15.43 4.96 0.05
CA PHE A 121 16.33 4.95 1.21
C PHE A 121 17.70 4.34 0.92
N LEU A 122 17.75 3.21 0.19
CA LEU A 122 18.96 2.39 0.07
C LEU A 122 19.64 2.52 -1.28
N TYR A 123 18.88 2.64 -2.36
CA TYR A 123 19.42 2.60 -3.72
C TYR A 123 19.46 3.95 -4.42
N HIS A 124 18.98 5.01 -3.77
CA HIS A 124 18.92 6.37 -4.33
C HIS A 124 18.25 6.41 -5.71
N LEU A 125 17.20 5.60 -5.90
CA LEU A 125 16.43 5.56 -7.13
C LEU A 125 15.21 6.48 -7.01
N GLY A 126 15.05 7.37 -7.99
CA GLY A 126 13.91 8.27 -8.05
C GLY A 126 12.59 7.53 -8.32
N PHE A 127 11.48 8.12 -7.90
CA PHE A 127 10.13 7.53 -8.03
C PHE A 127 9.70 7.24 -9.49
N MET A 128 10.30 7.87 -10.49
CA MET A 128 10.01 7.62 -11.90
C MET A 128 10.73 6.39 -12.48
N HIS A 129 11.65 5.79 -11.73
CA HIS A 129 12.41 4.65 -12.23
C HIS A 129 11.51 3.48 -12.69
N TYR A 130 10.41 3.25 -11.99
CA TYR A 130 9.43 2.19 -12.30
C TYR A 130 8.11 2.74 -12.85
N TRP A 131 8.14 3.61 -13.87
CA TRP A 131 6.96 4.27 -14.40
C TRP A 131 5.81 3.32 -14.82
N LYS A 132 6.13 2.11 -15.34
CA LYS A 132 5.11 1.10 -15.70
C LYS A 132 4.36 0.59 -14.47
N GLN A 133 5.07 0.35 -13.36
CA GLN A 133 4.45 -0.07 -12.10
C GLN A 133 3.67 1.08 -11.45
N MET A 134 4.16 2.30 -11.62
CA MET A 134 3.45 3.52 -11.18
C MET A 134 2.09 3.63 -11.87
N LEU A 135 2.02 3.46 -13.20
CA LEU A 135 0.75 3.48 -13.94
C LEU A 135 -0.18 2.35 -13.50
N ALA A 136 0.33 1.14 -13.32
CA ALA A 136 -0.46 0.01 -12.82
C ALA A 136 -1.01 0.29 -11.42
N PHE A 137 -0.19 0.82 -10.52
CA PHE A 137 -0.58 1.20 -9.16
C PHE A 137 -1.72 2.23 -9.15
N TRP A 138 -1.56 3.33 -9.91
CA TRP A 138 -2.58 4.37 -9.97
C TRP A 138 -3.85 3.91 -10.67
N GLY A 139 -3.74 3.04 -11.69
CA GLY A 139 -4.88 2.41 -12.34
C GLY A 139 -5.69 1.56 -11.36
N ILE A 140 -5.04 0.68 -10.60
CA ILE A 140 -5.68 -0.17 -9.59
C ILE A 140 -6.30 0.70 -8.48
N THR A 141 -5.56 1.67 -7.96
CA THR A 141 -6.03 2.57 -6.90
C THR A 141 -7.25 3.38 -7.37
N GLY A 142 -7.23 3.89 -8.60
CA GLY A 142 -8.35 4.62 -9.19
C GLY A 142 -9.60 3.75 -9.34
N ILE A 143 -9.46 2.51 -9.82
CA ILE A 143 -10.57 1.56 -9.92
C ILE A 143 -11.16 1.28 -8.53
N LEU A 144 -10.30 0.98 -7.54
CA LEU A 144 -10.75 0.73 -6.17
C LEU A 144 -11.46 1.94 -5.57
N PHE A 145 -10.96 3.15 -5.84
CA PHE A 145 -11.60 4.38 -5.36
C PHE A 145 -12.99 4.57 -5.97
N VAL A 146 -13.14 4.41 -7.28
CA VAL A 146 -14.45 4.53 -7.97
C VAL A 146 -15.42 3.47 -7.45
N VAL A 147 -14.98 2.22 -7.30
CA VAL A 147 -15.80 1.14 -6.73
C VAL A 147 -16.20 1.47 -5.30
N GLY A 148 -15.27 1.97 -4.49
CA GLY A 148 -15.53 2.39 -3.11
C GLY A 148 -16.57 3.52 -3.03
N CYS A 149 -16.43 4.55 -3.85
CA CYS A 149 -17.40 5.63 -3.95
C CYS A 149 -18.79 5.13 -4.36
N TYR A 150 -18.85 4.28 -5.38
CA TYR A 150 -20.11 3.68 -5.84
C TYR A 150 -20.79 2.86 -4.74
N MET A 151 -20.03 2.01 -4.05
CA MET A 151 -20.55 1.20 -2.95
C MET A 151 -21.05 2.08 -1.80
N MET A 152 -20.29 3.10 -1.39
CA MET A 152 -20.70 4.03 -0.35
C MET A 152 -21.97 4.79 -0.73
N TYR A 153 -22.07 5.23 -1.97
CA TYR A 153 -23.26 5.91 -2.47
C TYR A 153 -24.49 4.99 -2.45
N LYS A 154 -24.35 3.76 -2.95
CA LYS A 154 -25.44 2.77 -3.02
C LYS A 154 -25.97 2.37 -1.64
N PHE A 155 -25.11 2.27 -0.66
CA PHE A 155 -25.46 1.80 0.68
C PHE A 155 -25.62 2.93 1.72
N LYS A 156 -25.59 4.21 1.29
CA LYS A 156 -25.68 5.36 2.21
C LYS A 156 -26.89 5.33 3.14
N HIS A 157 -28.05 4.87 2.67
CA HIS A 157 -29.28 4.80 3.47
C HIS A 157 -29.15 3.79 4.62
N LYS A 158 -28.49 2.63 4.40
CA LYS A 158 -28.25 1.66 5.46
C LYS A 158 -27.29 2.16 6.55
N PHE A 159 -26.42 3.12 6.22
CA PHE A 159 -25.58 3.77 7.24
C PHE A 159 -26.39 4.68 8.17
N ILE A 160 -27.44 5.32 7.67
CA ILE A 160 -28.29 6.23 8.44
C ILE A 160 -29.17 5.43 9.41
N ASP A 161 -29.65 4.26 9.01
CA ASP A 161 -30.52 3.39 9.82
C ASP A 161 -29.77 2.66 10.98
N MET A 162 -28.42 2.72 10.99
CA MET A 162 -27.58 2.06 12.01
C MET A 162 -26.98 3.02 13.06
N ILE A 163 -27.19 4.32 12.90
CA ILE A 163 -26.76 5.37 13.85
C ILE A 163 -27.95 5.80 14.70
#